data_d76fac1933766f6ec79d648a7f33f334
#
_entry.id   d76fac1933766f6ec79d648a7f33f334
#
_cell.length_a   1.000
_cell.length_b   1.000
_cell.length_c   1.000
_cell.angle_alpha   90.00
_cell.angle_beta   90.00
_cell.angle_gamma   90.00
#
_symmetry.space_group_name_H-M   'P 1'
#
loop_
_entity.id
_entity.type
_entity.pdbx_description
1 polymer ?
#
loop_
_entity_poly.entity_id
_entity_poly.type
_entity_poly.pdbx_seq_one_letter_code
_entity_poly.pdbx_strand_id
1 'polypeptide(L)'
;MKNLFIFIFLCLFLTVHSAYGFFRLSDQTEPTDKVTHIQEVYNTIDSFNLKIDIFYTNESFKKENNTAIVFFHGGGWAYGTPSEFFTTCERYASMGIVTFSVDYRLSIENGVTPSKTISPIECVMDAKSAIRWVRKNAEKFHINRNKIVAAGQSAGGHLALCTAMIDDYNEKSDDLSISCSPDAILLFSACVNAVEGWCDHLLGDRRTKIWSISPFHNIRKGLPPMIEFHGIDDEQVPKWTVQFFESAMKENGNYFEQHMYPGRKHYLGEGNPKYSRYYDDEILKLADDFLRKYNLMK
;
A
#
# COMPACT_ATOMS: atom_id res chain seq x y z
N MET A 1 -50.87 -84.75 6.96
CA MET A 1 -51.42 -83.43 6.71
C MET A 1 -50.26 -82.44 6.73
N LYS A 2 -50.21 -81.62 5.74
CA LYS A 2 -49.36 -80.52 5.45
C LYS A 2 -47.92 -80.80 4.99
N ASN A 3 -47.83 -80.59 3.68
CA ASN A 3 -46.63 -80.66 2.84
C ASN A 3 -45.79 -79.39 3.08
N LEU A 4 -44.45 -79.58 3.17
CA LEU A 4 -43.49 -78.53 3.13
C LEU A 4 -42.72 -78.58 1.82
N PHE A 5 -42.99 -77.63 0.95
CA PHE A 5 -42.28 -77.45 -0.32
C PHE A 5 -40.98 -76.65 -0.04
N ILE A 6 -39.84 -77.26 -0.37
CA ILE A 6 -38.52 -76.59 -0.34
C ILE A 6 -38.26 -76.13 -1.78
N PHE A 7 -38.22 -74.81 -2.00
CA PHE A 7 -37.71 -74.26 -3.25
C PHE A 7 -36.22 -73.92 -3.11
N ILE A 8 -35.42 -74.64 -3.90
CA ILE A 8 -33.99 -74.36 -4.05
C ILE A 8 -33.87 -73.30 -5.13
N PHE A 9 -33.43 -72.11 -4.76
CA PHE A 9 -33.02 -71.00 -5.68
C PHE A 9 -31.52 -71.14 -5.95
N LEU A 10 -31.14 -71.46 -7.17
CA LEU A 10 -29.79 -71.48 -7.65
C LEU A 10 -29.38 -70.07 -8.02
N CYS A 11 -28.58 -69.37 -7.19
CA CYS A 11 -28.03 -68.08 -7.53
C CYS A 11 -26.71 -68.23 -8.27
N LEU A 12 -26.75 -67.92 -9.58
CA LEU A 12 -25.56 -67.67 -10.38
C LEU A 12 -24.86 -66.36 -9.87
N PHE A 13 -23.68 -66.50 -9.33
CA PHE A 13 -22.82 -65.36 -9.08
C PHE A 13 -22.11 -64.95 -10.40
N LEU A 14 -22.63 -63.94 -11.06
CA LEU A 14 -21.90 -63.17 -12.06
C LEU A 14 -20.99 -62.19 -11.33
N THR A 15 -19.67 -62.45 -11.35
CA THR A 15 -18.65 -61.52 -10.87
C THR A 15 -18.49 -60.37 -11.88
N VAL A 16 -19.14 -59.26 -11.62
CA VAL A 16 -18.85 -58.00 -12.30
C VAL A 16 -17.64 -57.37 -11.61
N HIS A 17 -16.49 -57.43 -12.25
CA HIS A 17 -15.34 -56.66 -11.85
C HIS A 17 -15.61 -55.18 -12.20
N SER A 18 -16.14 -54.44 -11.24
CA SER A 18 -16.20 -52.99 -11.32
C SER A 18 -14.82 -52.42 -11.00
N ALA A 19 -14.11 -52.02 -12.06
CA ALA A 19 -12.91 -51.23 -11.93
C ALA A 19 -13.27 -49.82 -11.41
N TYR A 20 -13.41 -49.66 -10.10
CA TYR A 20 -13.40 -48.36 -9.48
C TYR A 20 -11.97 -47.81 -9.58
N GLY A 21 -11.74 -47.04 -10.62
CA GLY A 21 -10.59 -46.13 -10.66
C GLY A 21 -10.69 -45.19 -9.46
N PHE A 22 -9.86 -45.38 -8.47
CA PHE A 22 -9.59 -44.41 -7.44
C PHE A 22 -9.01 -43.15 -8.12
N PHE A 23 -9.86 -42.19 -8.49
CA PHE A 23 -9.43 -40.84 -8.68
C PHE A 23 -8.97 -40.34 -7.30
N ARG A 24 -7.68 -40.49 -7.05
CA ARG A 24 -7.00 -39.76 -5.99
C ARG A 24 -7.02 -38.29 -6.42
N LEU A 25 -8.02 -37.57 -5.99
CA LEU A 25 -7.93 -36.09 -5.92
C LEU A 25 -6.71 -35.81 -5.03
N SER A 26 -5.58 -35.61 -5.69
CA SER A 26 -4.47 -34.98 -5.04
C SER A 26 -4.91 -33.54 -4.75
N ASP A 27 -5.51 -33.36 -3.61
CA ASP A 27 -5.63 -32.05 -2.99
C ASP A 27 -4.21 -31.61 -2.58
N GLN A 28 -3.40 -31.34 -3.58
CA GLN A 28 -2.15 -30.64 -3.46
C GLN A 28 -2.53 -29.16 -3.42
N THR A 29 -3.13 -28.73 -2.30
CA THR A 29 -2.94 -27.36 -1.87
C THR A 29 -1.43 -27.24 -1.66
N GLU A 30 -0.73 -26.73 -2.68
CA GLU A 30 0.62 -26.22 -2.50
C GLU A 30 0.63 -25.45 -1.20
N PRO A 31 1.57 -25.68 -0.27
CA PRO A 31 1.64 -24.94 0.96
C PRO A 31 1.77 -23.48 0.56
N THR A 32 0.76 -22.67 0.84
CA THR A 32 0.82 -21.23 0.60
C THR A 32 2.07 -20.72 1.29
N ASP A 33 3.02 -20.22 0.52
CA ASP A 33 4.32 -19.79 1.04
C ASP A 33 4.08 -18.74 2.14
N LYS A 34 4.48 -19.09 3.37
CA LYS A 34 4.14 -18.30 4.55
C LYS A 34 4.77 -16.91 4.45
N VAL A 35 3.97 -15.89 4.63
CA VAL A 35 4.46 -14.51 4.72
C VAL A 35 5.29 -14.36 5.99
N THR A 36 6.49 -13.86 5.83
CA THR A 36 7.41 -13.46 6.90
C THR A 36 7.24 -11.98 7.15
N HIS A 37 7.15 -11.59 8.42
CA HIS A 37 7.11 -10.22 8.87
C HIS A 37 8.32 -9.95 9.77
N ILE A 38 9.12 -8.95 9.43
CA ILE A 38 10.23 -8.45 10.25
C ILE A 38 10.15 -6.93 10.37
N GLN A 39 10.88 -6.37 11.33
CA GLN A 39 10.96 -4.93 11.52
C GLN A 39 12.43 -4.50 11.56
N GLU A 40 12.75 -3.41 10.90
CA GLU A 40 14.08 -2.78 10.92
C GLU A 40 13.99 -1.29 11.26
N VAL A 41 15.10 -0.71 11.69
CA VAL A 41 15.25 0.74 11.84
C VAL A 41 15.78 1.30 10.52
N TYR A 42 15.03 2.16 9.86
CA TYR A 42 15.46 2.77 8.61
C TYR A 42 16.18 4.11 8.81
N ASN A 43 15.91 4.80 9.92
CA ASN A 43 16.62 6.01 10.30
C ASN A 43 16.62 6.20 11.82
N THR A 44 17.62 6.89 12.33
CA THR A 44 17.70 7.33 13.74
C THR A 44 17.93 8.83 13.74
N ILE A 45 16.97 9.59 14.28
CA ILE A 45 16.99 11.06 14.30
C ILE A 45 16.75 11.49 15.74
N ASP A 46 17.76 12.11 16.35
CA ASP A 46 17.75 12.48 17.77
C ASP A 46 17.37 11.27 18.65
N SER A 47 16.20 11.31 19.29
CA SER A 47 15.67 10.22 20.14
C SER A 47 14.75 9.26 19.40
N PHE A 48 14.48 9.48 18.10
CA PHE A 48 13.55 8.66 17.31
C PHE A 48 14.29 7.56 16.57
N ASN A 49 13.94 6.29 16.84
CA ASN A 49 14.29 5.15 16.00
C ASN A 49 13.12 4.88 15.07
N LEU A 50 13.18 5.42 13.86
CA LEU A 50 12.13 5.26 12.86
C LEU A 50 12.18 3.85 12.27
N LYS A 51 11.08 3.13 12.37
CA LYS A 51 11.00 1.72 12.02
C LYS A 51 10.26 1.51 10.72
N ILE A 52 10.55 0.40 10.08
CA ILE A 52 9.87 -0.05 8.88
C ILE A 52 9.54 -1.54 9.04
N ASP A 53 8.27 -1.87 8.87
CA ASP A 53 7.77 -3.24 8.90
C ASP A 53 7.85 -3.81 7.49
N ILE A 54 8.37 -5.03 7.33
CA ILE A 54 8.74 -5.64 6.05
C ILE A 54 8.08 -6.98 5.94
N PHE A 55 7.36 -7.20 4.83
CA PHE A 55 6.65 -8.45 4.56
C PHE A 55 7.13 -9.04 3.24
N TYR A 56 7.43 -10.34 3.25
CA TYR A 56 7.89 -11.08 2.10
C TYR A 56 7.60 -12.58 2.26
N THR A 57 7.76 -13.35 1.20
CA THR A 57 7.71 -14.82 1.26
C THR A 57 9.08 -15.41 0.92
N ASN A 58 9.34 -16.64 1.34
CA ASN A 58 10.57 -17.34 0.96
C ASN A 58 10.69 -17.48 -0.57
N GLU A 59 9.57 -17.62 -1.28
CA GLU A 59 9.58 -17.69 -2.75
C GLU A 59 9.95 -16.34 -3.39
N SER A 60 9.56 -15.22 -2.81
CA SER A 60 10.01 -13.91 -3.31
C SER A 60 11.51 -13.71 -3.10
N PHE A 61 12.08 -14.24 -2.01
CA PHE A 61 13.52 -14.18 -1.72
C PHE A 61 14.38 -15.14 -2.56
N LYS A 62 13.77 -16.12 -3.24
CA LYS A 62 14.46 -16.94 -4.24
C LYS A 62 14.52 -16.28 -5.62
N LYS A 63 13.83 -15.19 -5.81
CA LYS A 63 13.73 -14.43 -7.07
C LYS A 63 14.44 -13.10 -6.92
N GLU A 64 15.17 -12.71 -7.95
CA GLU A 64 15.74 -11.39 -8.05
C GLU A 64 14.76 -10.43 -8.76
N ASN A 65 14.98 -9.14 -8.58
CA ASN A 65 14.23 -8.10 -9.27
C ASN A 65 12.73 -8.01 -8.89
N ASN A 66 12.38 -8.32 -7.64
CA ASN A 66 11.03 -8.13 -7.14
C ASN A 66 10.65 -6.64 -7.12
N THR A 67 9.36 -6.38 -7.20
CA THR A 67 8.81 -5.04 -6.93
C THR A 67 8.74 -4.81 -5.42
N ALA A 68 8.96 -3.57 -5.01
CA ALA A 68 8.69 -3.10 -3.66
C ALA A 68 7.46 -2.19 -3.64
N ILE A 69 6.58 -2.33 -2.63
CA ILE A 69 5.56 -1.32 -2.34
C ILE A 69 5.80 -0.78 -0.93
N VAL A 70 5.90 0.54 -0.81
CA VAL A 70 6.16 1.25 0.45
C VAL A 70 4.91 2.01 0.84
N PHE A 71 4.27 1.59 1.94
CA PHE A 71 3.01 2.14 2.42
C PHE A 71 3.21 3.18 3.52
N PHE A 72 2.49 4.29 3.41
CA PHE A 72 2.41 5.36 4.41
C PHE A 72 0.98 5.45 4.94
N HIS A 73 0.79 5.29 6.24
CA HIS A 73 -0.52 5.33 6.87
C HIS A 73 -1.12 6.75 6.90
N GLY A 74 -2.44 6.82 7.01
CA GLY A 74 -3.17 8.07 7.20
C GLY A 74 -3.09 8.58 8.64
N GLY A 75 -3.97 9.53 8.98
CA GLY A 75 -4.09 10.08 10.33
C GLY A 75 -3.66 11.53 10.44
N GLY A 76 -3.71 12.30 9.35
CA GLY A 76 -3.52 13.75 9.35
C GLY A 76 -2.14 14.18 9.87
N TRP A 77 -1.10 13.42 9.60
CA TRP A 77 0.29 13.61 10.09
C TRP A 77 0.43 13.61 11.62
N ALA A 78 -0.64 13.31 12.34
CA ALA A 78 -0.75 13.45 13.78
C ALA A 78 -1.04 12.13 14.50
N TYR A 79 -1.65 11.17 13.80
CA TYR A 79 -2.12 9.90 14.32
C TYR A 79 -1.82 8.76 13.35
N GLY A 80 -2.18 7.55 13.75
CA GLY A 80 -2.03 6.35 12.93
C GLY A 80 -0.78 5.54 13.28
N THR A 81 -0.69 4.37 12.67
CA THR A 81 0.43 3.45 12.85
C THR A 81 0.67 2.64 11.57
N PRO A 82 1.88 2.08 11.37
CA PRO A 82 2.16 1.20 10.23
C PRO A 82 1.23 0.00 10.11
N SER A 83 0.69 -0.49 11.24
CA SER A 83 -0.19 -1.67 11.28
C SER A 83 -1.48 -1.51 10.45
N GLU A 84 -1.85 -0.30 10.09
CA GLU A 84 -3.03 -0.03 9.27
C GLU A 84 -2.92 -0.63 7.86
N PHE A 85 -1.69 -0.88 7.38
CA PHE A 85 -1.44 -1.52 6.09
C PHE A 85 -0.96 -2.98 6.18
N PHE A 86 -0.87 -3.59 7.37
CA PHE A 86 -0.30 -4.93 7.51
C PHE A 86 -1.03 -5.98 6.67
N THR A 87 -2.36 -6.00 6.69
CA THR A 87 -3.15 -6.93 5.86
C THR A 87 -2.90 -6.74 4.37
N THR A 88 -2.71 -5.49 3.92
CA THR A 88 -2.35 -5.18 2.52
C THR A 88 -0.94 -5.64 2.21
N CYS A 89 -0.01 -5.41 3.12
CA CYS A 89 1.36 -5.87 2.99
C CYS A 89 1.41 -7.40 2.86
N GLU A 90 0.70 -8.12 3.71
CA GLU A 90 0.60 -9.59 3.65
C GLU A 90 0.00 -10.07 2.32
N ARG A 91 -1.07 -9.39 1.84
CA ARG A 91 -1.68 -9.72 0.55
C ARG A 91 -0.67 -9.59 -0.60
N TYR A 92 -0.03 -8.46 -0.73
CA TYR A 92 0.94 -8.25 -1.80
C TYR A 92 2.20 -9.11 -1.64
N ALA A 93 2.63 -9.37 -0.42
CA ALA A 93 3.73 -10.29 -0.15
C ALA A 93 3.40 -11.71 -0.63
N SER A 94 2.18 -12.21 -0.40
CA SER A 94 1.72 -13.52 -0.90
C SER A 94 1.69 -13.60 -2.43
N MET A 95 1.67 -12.45 -3.12
CA MET A 95 1.73 -12.34 -4.58
C MET A 95 3.17 -12.15 -5.11
N GLY A 96 4.18 -12.21 -4.21
CA GLY A 96 5.60 -12.16 -4.57
C GLY A 96 6.19 -10.74 -4.65
N ILE A 97 5.50 -9.75 -4.09
CA ILE A 97 5.98 -8.37 -3.94
C ILE A 97 6.57 -8.22 -2.55
N VAL A 98 7.69 -7.54 -2.40
CA VAL A 98 8.21 -7.19 -1.06
C VAL A 98 7.55 -5.90 -0.62
N THR A 99 6.88 -5.92 0.54
CA THR A 99 6.13 -4.76 1.00
C THR A 99 6.69 -4.19 2.30
N PHE A 100 6.54 -2.90 2.43
CA PHE A 100 7.06 -2.11 3.53
C PHE A 100 5.96 -1.22 4.09
N SER A 101 5.80 -1.18 5.42
CA SER A 101 4.93 -0.23 6.08
C SER A 101 5.75 0.66 7.00
N VAL A 102 5.67 1.97 6.77
CA VAL A 102 6.60 2.95 7.33
C VAL A 102 6.02 3.59 8.58
N ASP A 103 6.80 3.60 9.65
CA ASP A 103 6.61 4.46 10.81
C ASP A 103 7.31 5.81 10.55
N TYR A 104 6.57 6.90 10.66
CA TYR A 104 7.09 8.24 10.48
C TYR A 104 6.75 9.12 11.69
N ARG A 105 7.53 10.15 11.96
CA ARG A 105 7.28 11.07 13.10
C ARG A 105 5.91 11.71 12.99
N LEU A 106 5.20 11.81 14.11
CA LEU A 106 3.88 12.43 14.17
C LEU A 106 3.97 13.85 14.71
N SER A 107 3.16 14.74 14.14
CA SER A 107 3.15 16.18 14.44
C SER A 107 2.43 16.55 15.75
N ILE A 108 2.06 15.57 16.55
CA ILE A 108 1.36 15.76 17.84
C ILE A 108 2.14 15.11 18.97
N GLU A 109 2.25 15.82 20.08
CA GLU A 109 2.78 15.36 21.35
C GLU A 109 1.62 14.98 22.30
N ASN A 110 1.79 13.94 23.10
CA ASN A 110 0.80 13.49 24.10
C ASN A 110 -0.62 13.31 23.55
N GLY A 111 -0.75 12.99 22.24
CA GLY A 111 -2.02 12.69 21.59
C GLY A 111 -2.94 13.87 21.28
N VAL A 112 -2.60 15.11 21.66
CA VAL A 112 -3.49 16.26 21.48
C VAL A 112 -2.79 17.58 21.15
N THR A 113 -1.53 17.76 21.51
CA THR A 113 -0.84 19.05 21.36
C THR A 113 0.08 19.03 20.14
N PRO A 114 0.00 20.02 19.23
CA PRO A 114 0.96 20.11 18.14
C PRO A 114 2.39 20.13 18.66
N SER A 115 3.26 19.31 18.06
CA SER A 115 4.66 19.25 18.45
C SER A 115 5.36 20.56 18.13
N LYS A 116 6.29 20.97 18.97
CA LYS A 116 7.12 22.16 18.75
C LYS A 116 8.23 21.92 17.72
N THR A 117 8.60 20.67 17.50
CA THR A 117 9.75 20.28 16.68
C THR A 117 9.39 19.47 15.45
N ILE A 118 8.24 18.77 15.48
CA ILE A 118 7.77 17.90 14.41
C ILE A 118 6.50 18.49 13.79
N SER A 119 6.48 18.60 12.48
CA SER A 119 5.35 19.05 11.68
C SER A 119 5.20 18.15 10.46
N PRO A 120 4.22 18.36 9.58
CA PRO A 120 4.15 17.67 8.30
C PRO A 120 5.44 17.73 7.45
N ILE A 121 6.31 18.73 7.65
CA ILE A 121 7.61 18.81 6.97
C ILE A 121 8.52 17.65 7.38
N GLU A 122 8.64 17.36 8.68
CA GLU A 122 9.43 16.23 9.19
C GLU A 122 8.84 14.90 8.74
N CYS A 123 7.52 14.79 8.65
CA CYS A 123 6.86 13.60 8.07
C CYS A 123 7.27 13.38 6.60
N VAL A 124 7.37 14.46 5.80
CA VAL A 124 7.86 14.40 4.41
C VAL A 124 9.32 13.96 4.36
N MET A 125 10.16 14.47 5.24
CA MET A 125 11.57 14.07 5.33
C MET A 125 11.69 12.57 5.63
N ASP A 126 10.92 12.07 6.58
CA ASP A 126 10.89 10.65 6.95
C ASP A 126 10.43 9.76 5.79
N ALA A 127 9.38 10.15 5.08
CA ALA A 127 8.91 9.40 3.92
C ALA A 127 9.97 9.31 2.81
N LYS A 128 10.69 10.40 2.54
CA LYS A 128 11.79 10.43 1.57
C LYS A 128 12.95 9.55 2.01
N SER A 129 13.31 9.59 3.28
CA SER A 129 14.34 8.72 3.88
C SER A 129 13.96 7.25 3.77
N ALA A 130 12.69 6.90 4.01
CA ALA A 130 12.21 5.53 3.88
C ALA A 130 12.35 4.98 2.45
N ILE A 131 11.95 5.75 1.42
CA ILE A 131 12.14 5.34 0.01
C ILE A 131 13.63 5.17 -0.33
N ARG A 132 14.49 6.10 0.12
CA ARG A 132 15.94 5.98 -0.07
C ARG A 132 16.51 4.74 0.61
N TRP A 133 16.07 4.48 1.84
CA TRP A 133 16.49 3.29 2.58
C TRP A 133 16.09 1.99 1.86
N VAL A 134 14.85 1.88 1.38
CA VAL A 134 14.38 0.73 0.58
C VAL A 134 15.24 0.56 -0.69
N ARG A 135 15.50 1.65 -1.42
CA ARG A 135 16.32 1.63 -2.64
C ARG A 135 17.80 1.26 -2.34
N LYS A 136 18.34 1.74 -1.23
CA LYS A 136 19.71 1.40 -0.78
C LYS A 136 19.85 -0.08 -0.42
N ASN A 137 18.82 -0.65 0.21
CA ASN A 137 18.80 -2.04 0.65
C ASN A 137 18.14 -3.00 -0.37
N ALA A 138 18.02 -2.59 -1.63
CA ALA A 138 17.35 -3.37 -2.68
C ALA A 138 17.95 -4.77 -2.86
N GLU A 139 19.28 -4.90 -2.82
CA GLU A 139 19.98 -6.18 -2.89
C GLU A 139 19.62 -7.10 -1.72
N LYS A 140 19.64 -6.57 -0.49
CA LYS A 140 19.28 -7.31 0.73
C LYS A 140 17.89 -7.94 0.66
N PHE A 141 16.94 -7.27 0.02
CA PHE A 141 15.53 -7.69 -0.10
C PHE A 141 15.18 -8.22 -1.49
N HIS A 142 16.18 -8.49 -2.35
CA HIS A 142 15.99 -9.00 -3.72
C HIS A 142 15.05 -8.14 -4.58
N ILE A 143 15.06 -6.82 -4.36
CA ILE A 143 14.22 -5.82 -5.03
C ILE A 143 14.96 -5.24 -6.23
N ASN A 144 14.22 -4.95 -7.30
CA ASN A 144 14.71 -4.09 -8.36
C ASN A 144 14.66 -2.62 -7.90
N ARG A 145 15.79 -1.92 -7.92
CA ARG A 145 15.91 -0.51 -7.53
C ARG A 145 15.04 0.44 -8.35
N ASN A 146 14.59 0.01 -9.52
CA ASN A 146 13.71 0.75 -10.45
C ASN A 146 12.29 0.19 -10.50
N LYS A 147 11.87 -0.53 -9.44
CA LYS A 147 10.50 -1.05 -9.26
C LYS A 147 10.03 -0.79 -7.83
N ILE A 148 10.06 0.45 -7.40
CA ILE A 148 9.61 0.88 -6.08
C ILE A 148 8.34 1.70 -6.26
N VAL A 149 7.25 1.25 -5.64
CA VAL A 149 5.95 1.92 -5.61
C VAL A 149 5.78 2.59 -4.25
N ALA A 150 5.39 3.85 -4.22
CA ALA A 150 4.91 4.48 -3.00
C ALA A 150 3.38 4.37 -2.94
N ALA A 151 2.84 4.10 -1.77
CA ALA A 151 1.40 3.99 -1.57
C ALA A 151 0.97 4.65 -0.26
N GLY A 152 -0.23 5.23 -0.21
CA GLY A 152 -0.69 5.80 1.05
C GLY A 152 -2.12 6.29 1.02
N GLN A 153 -2.66 6.48 2.22
CA GLN A 153 -4.02 6.98 2.44
C GLN A 153 -3.99 8.36 3.10
N SER A 154 -4.84 9.29 2.65
CA SER A 154 -5.00 10.62 3.29
C SER A 154 -3.66 11.35 3.41
N ALA A 155 -3.23 11.69 4.63
CA ALA A 155 -1.90 12.23 4.92
C ALA A 155 -0.76 11.32 4.43
N GLY A 156 -0.91 9.98 4.50
CA GLY A 156 0.07 9.05 3.94
C GLY A 156 0.11 9.10 2.42
N GLY A 157 -1.01 9.34 1.75
CA GLY A 157 -1.06 9.62 0.31
C GLY A 157 -0.33 10.92 -0.05
N HIS A 158 -0.49 11.95 0.76
CA HIS A 158 0.31 13.17 0.66
C HIS A 158 1.82 12.86 0.78
N LEU A 159 2.23 12.07 1.77
CA LEU A 159 3.64 11.68 1.94
C LEU A 159 4.16 10.91 0.73
N ALA A 160 3.38 9.95 0.20
CA ALA A 160 3.73 9.22 -1.02
C ALA A 160 3.96 10.17 -2.21
N LEU A 161 3.07 11.15 -2.42
CA LEU A 161 3.23 12.19 -3.45
C LEU A 161 4.48 13.05 -3.22
N CYS A 162 4.73 13.47 -1.98
CA CYS A 162 5.87 14.30 -1.64
C CYS A 162 7.21 13.62 -1.94
N THR A 163 7.31 12.29 -1.90
CA THR A 163 8.55 11.57 -2.25
C THR A 163 8.96 11.81 -3.71
N ALA A 164 8.00 12.05 -4.61
CA ALA A 164 8.22 12.33 -6.03
C ALA A 164 8.21 13.81 -6.39
N MET A 165 7.50 14.63 -5.62
CA MET A 165 7.15 15.99 -6.04
C MET A 165 7.90 17.09 -5.30
N ILE A 166 8.41 16.81 -4.10
CA ILE A 166 9.08 17.81 -3.24
C ILE A 166 10.58 17.55 -3.25
N ASP A 167 11.34 18.45 -3.86
CA ASP A 167 12.80 18.35 -3.95
C ASP A 167 13.49 18.78 -2.64
N ASP A 168 12.95 19.81 -1.98
CA ASP A 168 13.39 20.27 -0.66
C ASP A 168 13.06 19.26 0.45
N TYR A 169 13.44 19.60 1.68
CA TYR A 169 13.14 18.83 2.89
C TYR A 169 13.68 17.40 2.86
N ASN A 170 14.99 17.29 2.96
CA ASN A 170 15.70 16.03 3.11
C ASN A 170 16.31 15.96 4.50
N GLU A 171 16.38 14.78 5.09
CA GLU A 171 17.13 14.59 6.33
C GLU A 171 18.63 14.79 6.11
N LYS A 172 19.30 15.31 7.13
CA LYS A 172 20.75 15.54 7.07
C LYS A 172 21.56 14.25 6.90
N SER A 173 21.00 13.14 7.37
CA SER A 173 21.59 11.80 7.28
C SER A 173 21.37 11.13 5.92
N ASP A 174 20.50 11.69 5.07
CA ASP A 174 20.18 11.10 3.78
C ASP A 174 21.34 11.19 2.77
N ASP A 175 21.61 10.09 2.09
CA ASP A 175 22.44 10.08 0.89
C ASP A 175 21.62 10.57 -0.31
N LEU A 176 21.82 11.84 -0.67
CA LEU A 176 21.07 12.48 -1.76
C LEU A 176 21.44 11.95 -3.15
N SER A 177 22.49 11.13 -3.29
CA SER A 177 22.78 10.42 -4.53
C SER A 177 21.77 9.29 -4.81
N ILE A 178 21.01 8.87 -3.78
CA ILE A 178 19.95 7.87 -3.88
C ILE A 178 18.62 8.60 -4.04
N SER A 179 17.92 8.33 -5.16
CA SER A 179 16.60 8.93 -5.43
C SER A 179 15.55 8.50 -4.40
N CYS A 180 14.76 9.47 -3.91
CA CYS A 180 13.54 9.21 -3.14
C CYS A 180 12.29 9.13 -4.02
N SER A 181 12.38 9.38 -5.34
CA SER A 181 11.23 9.30 -6.23
C SER A 181 10.88 7.83 -6.53
N PRO A 182 9.62 7.38 -6.31
CA PRO A 182 9.18 6.04 -6.68
C PRO A 182 8.97 5.93 -8.20
N ASP A 183 8.75 4.68 -8.66
CA ASP A 183 8.50 4.39 -10.07
C ASP A 183 7.00 4.39 -10.43
N ALA A 184 6.12 4.35 -9.42
CA ALA A 184 4.67 4.56 -9.51
C ALA A 184 4.08 4.92 -8.14
N ILE A 185 2.85 5.46 -8.11
CA ILE A 185 2.20 5.84 -6.85
C ILE A 185 0.75 5.32 -6.82
N LEU A 186 0.36 4.68 -5.69
CA LEU A 186 -1.00 4.24 -5.39
C LEU A 186 -1.58 5.13 -4.27
N LEU A 187 -2.72 5.74 -4.53
CA LEU A 187 -3.32 6.73 -3.63
C LEU A 187 -4.74 6.30 -3.22
N PHE A 188 -5.06 6.49 -1.95
CA PHE A 188 -6.36 6.17 -1.35
C PHE A 188 -6.85 7.40 -0.57
N SER A 189 -7.82 8.13 -1.10
CA SER A 189 -8.34 9.39 -0.54
C SER A 189 -7.21 10.35 -0.15
N ALA A 190 -6.22 10.55 -1.03
CA ALA A 190 -4.99 11.26 -0.74
C ALA A 190 -5.21 12.77 -0.58
N CYS A 191 -4.53 13.38 0.40
CA CYS A 191 -4.45 14.83 0.53
C CYS A 191 -3.48 15.39 -0.53
N VAL A 192 -4.00 15.73 -1.69
CA VAL A 192 -3.21 16.26 -2.83
C VAL A 192 -2.90 17.75 -2.72
N ASN A 193 -3.66 18.47 -1.86
CA ASN A 193 -3.51 19.91 -1.66
C ASN A 193 -3.44 20.22 -0.15
N ALA A 194 -2.25 20.42 0.37
CA ALA A 194 -2.05 20.70 1.79
C ALA A 194 -2.60 22.06 2.21
N VAL A 195 -2.78 23.01 1.27
CA VAL A 195 -3.27 24.36 1.56
C VAL A 195 -4.75 24.38 1.89
N GLU A 196 -5.53 23.50 1.27
CA GLU A 196 -6.97 23.33 1.54
C GLU A 196 -7.25 22.49 2.80
N GLY A 197 -6.21 21.92 3.37
CA GLY A 197 -6.33 21.09 4.57
C GLY A 197 -6.18 21.90 5.84
N TRP A 198 -6.40 21.20 6.94
CA TRP A 198 -6.23 21.73 8.30
C TRP A 198 -4.80 21.53 8.83
N CYS A 199 -3.84 21.14 7.98
CA CYS A 199 -2.47 20.87 8.41
C CYS A 199 -1.66 22.12 8.74
N ASP A 200 -2.13 23.31 8.39
CA ASP A 200 -1.44 24.57 8.62
C ASP A 200 -1.18 24.84 10.11
N HIS A 201 -2.09 24.45 11.00
CA HIS A 201 -1.90 24.58 12.44
C HIS A 201 -0.79 23.66 12.98
N LEU A 202 -0.51 22.53 12.31
CA LEU A 202 0.59 21.62 12.66
C LEU A 202 1.96 22.17 12.24
N LEU A 203 1.99 23.16 11.36
CA LEU A 203 3.23 23.81 10.94
C LEU A 203 3.70 24.91 11.93
N GLY A 204 2.84 25.38 12.82
CA GLY A 204 3.17 26.41 13.81
C GLY A 204 3.77 27.66 13.15
N ASP A 205 4.94 28.10 13.59
CA ASP A 205 5.64 29.26 13.04
C ASP A 205 6.10 29.06 11.59
N ARG A 206 6.11 27.81 11.09
CA ARG A 206 6.43 27.47 9.70
C ARG A 206 5.22 27.43 8.76
N ARG A 207 4.08 27.98 9.17
CA ARG A 207 2.82 27.98 8.41
C ARG A 207 3.00 28.50 6.97
N THR A 208 3.86 29.46 6.73
CA THR A 208 4.16 29.99 5.39
C THR A 208 4.83 28.95 4.46
N LYS A 209 5.32 27.83 5.00
CA LYS A 209 5.93 26.72 4.23
C LYS A 209 4.90 25.71 3.70
N ILE A 210 3.62 25.90 3.98
CA ILE A 210 2.57 24.94 3.55
C ILE A 210 2.57 24.71 2.04
N TRP A 211 2.81 25.76 1.25
CA TRP A 211 2.90 25.71 -0.22
C TRP A 211 4.03 24.81 -0.71
N SER A 212 5.16 24.83 -0.02
CA SER A 212 6.35 24.07 -0.41
C SER A 212 6.25 22.56 -0.12
N ILE A 213 5.27 22.13 0.68
CA ILE A 213 4.96 20.71 0.91
C ILE A 213 3.64 20.28 0.27
N SER A 214 2.95 21.15 -0.47
CA SER A 214 1.68 20.82 -1.11
C SER A 214 1.91 20.21 -2.51
N PRO A 215 1.56 18.95 -2.78
CA PRO A 215 1.76 18.31 -4.07
C PRO A 215 1.15 19.11 -5.22
N PHE A 216 -0.06 19.62 -5.06
CA PHE A 216 -0.75 20.43 -6.06
C PHE A 216 0.09 21.61 -6.57
N HIS A 217 0.83 22.28 -5.66
CA HIS A 217 1.63 23.46 -5.98
C HIS A 217 3.04 23.12 -6.51
N ASN A 218 3.38 21.83 -6.55
CA ASN A 218 4.67 21.33 -6.98
C ASN A 218 4.56 20.37 -8.20
N ILE A 219 3.44 20.47 -8.95
CA ILE A 219 3.26 19.71 -10.19
C ILE A 219 4.27 20.17 -11.22
N ARG A 220 4.98 19.22 -11.83
CA ARG A 220 5.91 19.44 -12.92
C ARG A 220 5.83 18.29 -13.93
N LYS A 221 6.43 18.43 -15.08
CA LYS A 221 6.52 17.36 -16.08
C LYS A 221 7.45 16.24 -15.61
N GLY A 222 7.13 15.00 -15.99
CA GLY A 222 7.99 13.84 -15.77
C GLY A 222 7.83 13.19 -14.41
N LEU A 223 6.70 13.38 -13.76
CA LEU A 223 6.32 12.67 -12.53
C LEU A 223 5.98 11.20 -12.85
N PRO A 224 6.16 10.29 -11.90
CA PRO A 224 5.79 8.88 -12.06
C PRO A 224 4.30 8.72 -12.34
N PRO A 225 3.86 7.62 -12.97
CA PRO A 225 2.43 7.32 -13.14
C PRO A 225 1.77 7.12 -11.79
N MET A 226 0.53 7.61 -11.66
CA MET A 226 -0.24 7.60 -10.43
C MET A 226 -1.67 7.12 -10.66
N ILE A 227 -2.23 6.42 -9.69
CA ILE A 227 -3.65 6.07 -9.61
C ILE A 227 -4.21 6.51 -8.25
N GLU A 228 -5.41 7.12 -8.28
CA GLU A 228 -6.13 7.59 -7.10
C GLU A 228 -7.52 6.97 -7.02
N PHE A 229 -7.87 6.48 -5.84
CA PHE A 229 -9.20 6.01 -5.48
C PHE A 229 -9.82 6.97 -4.46
N HIS A 230 -10.99 7.55 -4.77
CA HIS A 230 -11.56 8.63 -3.95
C HIS A 230 -13.07 8.53 -3.77
N GLY A 231 -13.55 8.78 -2.55
CA GLY A 231 -14.98 8.86 -2.26
C GLY A 231 -15.59 10.20 -2.70
N ILE A 232 -16.74 10.17 -3.42
CA ILE A 232 -17.42 11.40 -3.83
C ILE A 232 -17.92 12.19 -2.63
N ASP A 233 -18.27 11.48 -1.54
CA ASP A 233 -18.83 12.06 -0.33
C ASP A 233 -17.76 12.22 0.78
N ASP A 234 -16.50 12.31 0.38
CA ASP A 234 -15.38 12.59 1.29
C ASP A 234 -15.46 14.02 1.83
N GLU A 235 -15.67 14.14 3.14
CA GLU A 235 -15.77 15.41 3.86
C GLU A 235 -14.41 15.87 4.42
N GLN A 236 -13.39 14.98 4.44
CA GLN A 236 -12.05 15.30 4.96
C GLN A 236 -11.13 15.81 3.86
N VAL A 237 -11.15 15.15 2.70
CA VAL A 237 -10.46 15.60 1.49
C VAL A 237 -11.51 15.84 0.41
N PRO A 238 -11.90 17.09 0.16
CA PRO A 238 -12.95 17.39 -0.80
C PRO A 238 -12.59 16.91 -2.21
N LYS A 239 -13.50 16.18 -2.86
CA LYS A 239 -13.29 15.60 -4.20
C LYS A 239 -12.78 16.58 -5.25
N TRP A 240 -13.19 17.84 -5.19
CA TRP A 240 -12.77 18.85 -6.16
C TRP A 240 -11.26 19.10 -6.12
N THR A 241 -10.59 18.90 -4.98
CA THR A 241 -9.13 19.06 -4.86
C THR A 241 -8.41 18.03 -5.72
N VAL A 242 -8.90 16.78 -5.71
CA VAL A 242 -8.34 15.67 -6.49
C VAL A 242 -8.68 15.85 -7.98
N GLN A 243 -9.87 16.34 -8.31
CA GLN A 243 -10.27 16.62 -9.70
C GLN A 243 -9.41 17.73 -10.32
N PHE A 244 -9.10 18.79 -9.58
CA PHE A 244 -8.18 19.83 -10.04
C PHE A 244 -6.75 19.32 -10.14
N PHE A 245 -6.32 18.48 -9.20
CA PHE A 245 -5.01 17.84 -9.27
C PHE A 245 -4.87 16.97 -10.51
N GLU A 246 -5.88 16.15 -10.83
CA GLU A 246 -5.92 15.35 -12.06
C GLU A 246 -5.77 16.21 -13.31
N SER A 247 -6.56 17.30 -13.40
CA SER A 247 -6.50 18.22 -14.54
C SER A 247 -5.10 18.83 -14.71
N ALA A 248 -4.54 19.34 -13.61
CA ALA A 248 -3.20 19.93 -13.62
C ALA A 248 -2.09 18.91 -13.94
N MET A 249 -2.21 17.68 -13.46
CA MET A 249 -1.29 16.58 -13.78
C MET A 249 -1.30 16.28 -15.30
N LYS A 250 -2.49 16.17 -15.90
CA LYS A 250 -2.66 15.90 -17.34
C LYS A 250 -2.17 17.07 -18.21
N GLU A 251 -2.46 18.31 -17.81
CA GLU A 251 -1.96 19.51 -18.50
C GLU A 251 -0.43 19.58 -18.53
N ASN A 252 0.23 19.07 -17.49
CA ASN A 252 1.68 18.96 -17.43
C ASN A 252 2.24 17.69 -18.10
N GLY A 253 1.38 16.90 -18.78
CA GLY A 253 1.78 15.70 -19.53
C GLY A 253 2.10 14.49 -18.65
N ASN A 254 1.64 14.46 -17.41
CA ASN A 254 1.79 13.33 -16.49
C ASN A 254 0.61 12.36 -16.60
N TYR A 255 0.87 11.08 -16.32
CA TYR A 255 -0.21 10.09 -16.20
C TYR A 255 -0.80 10.11 -14.80
N PHE A 256 -2.08 10.43 -14.72
CA PHE A 256 -2.88 10.36 -13.50
C PHE A 256 -4.23 9.70 -13.83
N GLU A 257 -4.53 8.59 -13.17
CA GLU A 257 -5.78 7.85 -13.30
C GLU A 257 -6.59 8.03 -12.01
N GLN A 258 -7.87 8.39 -12.14
CA GLN A 258 -8.74 8.65 -11.00
C GLN A 258 -9.98 7.77 -11.05
N HIS A 259 -10.30 7.13 -9.94
CA HIS A 259 -11.55 6.38 -9.73
C HIS A 259 -12.35 7.02 -8.59
N MET A 260 -13.56 7.54 -8.95
CA MET A 260 -14.44 8.23 -8.02
C MET A 260 -15.61 7.34 -7.63
N TYR A 261 -15.86 7.15 -6.33
CA TYR A 261 -16.86 6.23 -5.80
C TYR A 261 -18.05 6.99 -5.19
N PRO A 262 -19.23 6.99 -5.85
CA PRO A 262 -20.46 7.57 -5.27
C PRO A 262 -20.86 6.87 -3.98
N GLY A 263 -21.30 7.64 -2.98
CA GLY A 263 -21.74 7.11 -1.69
C GLY A 263 -20.62 6.71 -0.75
N ARG A 264 -19.35 6.73 -1.19
CA ARG A 264 -18.20 6.46 -0.33
C ARG A 264 -17.61 7.75 0.22
N LYS A 265 -17.21 7.68 1.48
CA LYS A 265 -16.53 8.76 2.22
C LYS A 265 -15.03 8.59 2.20
N HIS A 266 -14.34 9.18 3.17
CA HIS A 266 -12.89 9.17 3.30
C HIS A 266 -12.27 7.76 3.44
N TYR A 267 -12.98 6.82 4.03
CA TYR A 267 -12.59 5.42 4.15
C TYR A 267 -13.36 4.58 3.14
N LEU A 268 -12.70 4.16 2.07
CA LEU A 268 -13.33 3.52 0.91
C LEU A 268 -13.82 2.09 1.18
N GLY A 269 -13.21 1.39 2.13
CA GLY A 269 -13.58 0.04 2.56
C GLY A 269 -14.49 0.00 3.78
N GLU A 270 -15.06 1.12 4.20
CA GLU A 270 -15.90 1.22 5.39
C GLU A 270 -17.11 0.28 5.30
N GLY A 271 -17.34 -0.48 6.39
CA GLY A 271 -18.44 -1.43 6.49
C GLY A 271 -18.11 -2.88 6.11
N ASN A 272 -16.92 -3.17 5.61
CA ASN A 272 -16.49 -4.54 5.36
C ASN A 272 -15.39 -4.99 6.34
N PRO A 273 -15.69 -5.85 7.34
CA PRO A 273 -14.72 -6.26 8.35
C PRO A 273 -13.58 -7.15 7.81
N LYS A 274 -13.70 -7.65 6.58
CA LYS A 274 -12.70 -8.49 5.91
C LYS A 274 -11.52 -7.69 5.38
N TYR A 275 -11.73 -6.40 5.08
CA TYR A 275 -10.75 -5.54 4.45
C TYR A 275 -10.33 -4.39 5.36
N SER A 276 -9.23 -3.75 5.00
CA SER A 276 -8.87 -2.46 5.57
C SER A 276 -10.00 -1.44 5.31
N ARG A 277 -10.16 -0.49 6.22
CA ARG A 277 -11.07 0.65 6.02
C ARG A 277 -10.73 1.50 4.78
N TYR A 278 -9.58 1.29 4.15
CA TYR A 278 -9.08 2.12 3.06
C TYR A 278 -9.52 1.66 1.67
N TYR A 279 -9.93 0.39 1.49
CA TYR A 279 -10.26 -0.18 0.19
C TYR A 279 -11.06 -1.48 0.33
N ASP A 280 -11.56 -1.98 -0.80
CA ASP A 280 -12.18 -3.30 -0.96
C ASP A 280 -11.54 -4.08 -2.13
N ASP A 281 -12.09 -5.25 -2.47
CA ASP A 281 -11.57 -6.10 -3.56
C ASP A 281 -11.59 -5.40 -4.92
N GLU A 282 -12.59 -4.56 -5.20
CA GLU A 282 -12.70 -3.83 -6.47
C GLU A 282 -11.55 -2.84 -6.63
N ILE A 283 -11.31 -2.04 -5.59
CA ILE A 283 -10.21 -1.07 -5.56
C ILE A 283 -8.86 -1.77 -5.69
N LEU A 284 -8.66 -2.87 -4.93
CA LEU A 284 -7.42 -3.64 -5.00
C LEU A 284 -7.19 -4.25 -6.38
N LYS A 285 -8.27 -4.72 -7.04
CA LYS A 285 -8.15 -5.24 -8.41
C LYS A 285 -7.69 -4.16 -9.39
N LEU A 286 -8.25 -2.96 -9.32
CA LEU A 286 -7.83 -1.85 -10.17
C LEU A 286 -6.38 -1.41 -9.87
N ALA A 287 -5.98 -1.42 -8.60
CA ALA A 287 -4.58 -1.17 -8.22
C ALA A 287 -3.64 -2.25 -8.79
N ASP A 288 -4.02 -3.53 -8.75
CA ASP A 288 -3.27 -4.62 -9.37
C ASP A 288 -3.15 -4.45 -10.89
N ASP A 289 -4.26 -4.11 -11.56
CA ASP A 289 -4.28 -3.89 -13.01
C ASP A 289 -3.37 -2.70 -13.41
N PHE A 290 -3.37 -1.62 -12.61
CA PHE A 290 -2.44 -0.52 -12.77
C PHE A 290 -0.98 -0.97 -12.60
N LEU A 291 -0.67 -1.74 -11.56
CA LEU A 291 0.69 -2.26 -11.34
C LEU A 291 1.14 -3.17 -12.49
N ARG A 292 0.25 -4.03 -13.04
CA ARG A 292 0.54 -4.86 -14.22
C ARG A 292 0.82 -4.03 -15.46
N LYS A 293 0.04 -2.98 -15.71
CA LYS A 293 0.21 -2.05 -16.83
C LYS A 293 1.62 -1.44 -16.89
N TYR A 294 2.22 -1.19 -15.72
CA TYR A 294 3.56 -0.62 -15.60
C TYR A 294 4.66 -1.66 -15.34
N ASN A 295 4.37 -2.95 -15.50
CA ASN A 295 5.30 -4.07 -15.26
C ASN A 295 5.86 -4.10 -13.83
N LEU A 296 5.08 -3.64 -12.87
CA LEU A 296 5.38 -3.65 -11.43
C LEU A 296 4.74 -4.85 -10.71
N MET A 297 3.90 -5.61 -11.41
CA MET A 297 3.28 -6.84 -10.96
C MET A 297 3.12 -7.80 -12.14
N LYS A 298 3.14 -9.11 -11.89
CA LYS A 298 2.91 -10.15 -12.91
C LYS A 298 1.43 -10.39 -13.15
#